data_23a487fcb1854cbe53d948c0cf14dc00
#
_entry.id   23a487fcb1854cbe53d948c0cf14dc00
#
_cell.length_a   1.000
_cell.length_b   1.000
_cell.length_c   1.000
_cell.angle_alpha   90.00
_cell.angle_beta   90.00
_cell.angle_gamma   90.00
#
_symmetry.space_group_name_H-M   'P 1'
#
loop_
_entity.id
_entity.type
_entity.pdbx_description
1 polymer ?
#
loop_
_entity_poly.entity_id
_entity_poly.type
_entity_poly.pdbx_seq_one_letter_code
_entity_poly.pdbx_strand_id
1 'polypeptide(L)'
;MLLLTEDGIIAARDRWGRTPIVIGKKDGAYAATSESSSFPNLGYEIDRYLGPGEIVRLHAEGVEQMRKPNEEMQICSFLWVYYGFPTSCYEGKNVEDVRFDSGLKMGQTDTSEVDCTCGIPDSGVGMALGYAEGKGVPYHRAISKYTPTWPRSFTPSRQEMRSLVAKMILIPNRAMLEGKRLLFCDDSIVRGTQLRDNVKVL
;
A
#
# COMPACT_ATOMS: atom_id res chain seq x y z
N MET A 1 3.25 -14.86 -11.36
CA MET A 1 2.64 -16.21 -11.28
C MET A 1 3.55 -17.07 -10.41
N LEU A 2 2.96 -17.84 -9.49
CA LEU A 2 3.65 -18.87 -8.73
C LEU A 2 2.98 -20.21 -9.05
N LEU A 3 3.76 -21.23 -9.39
CA LEU A 3 3.28 -22.55 -9.77
C LEU A 3 4.07 -23.62 -9.00
N LEU A 4 3.39 -24.42 -8.19
CA LEU A 4 3.99 -25.58 -7.54
C LEU A 4 4.08 -26.74 -8.53
N THR A 5 5.25 -27.35 -8.60
CA THR A 5 5.55 -28.53 -9.42
C THR A 5 6.21 -29.62 -8.58
N GLU A 6 6.41 -30.81 -9.13
CA GLU A 6 7.14 -31.90 -8.47
C GLU A 6 8.61 -31.53 -8.17
N ASP A 7 9.22 -30.70 -9.06
CA ASP A 7 10.62 -30.30 -8.98
C ASP A 7 10.85 -28.97 -8.21
N GLY A 8 9.81 -28.37 -7.63
CA GLY A 8 9.92 -27.10 -6.90
C GLY A 8 8.87 -26.08 -7.28
N ILE A 9 9.13 -24.81 -6.99
CA ILE A 9 8.21 -23.69 -7.25
C ILE A 9 8.72 -22.88 -8.44
N ILE A 10 7.94 -22.79 -9.52
CA ILE A 10 8.22 -21.86 -10.62
C ILE A 10 7.65 -20.49 -10.25
N ALA A 11 8.52 -19.48 -10.20
CA ALA A 11 8.15 -18.08 -10.03
C ALA A 11 8.41 -17.32 -11.33
N ALA A 12 7.36 -16.68 -11.88
CA ALA A 12 7.42 -15.97 -13.15
C ALA A 12 6.81 -14.58 -13.01
N ARG A 13 7.61 -13.57 -13.32
CA ARG A 13 7.17 -12.18 -13.40
C ARG A 13 6.60 -11.89 -14.78
N ASP A 14 5.60 -10.99 -14.87
CA ASP A 14 5.03 -10.61 -16.16
C ASP A 14 6.06 -9.92 -17.07
N ARG A 15 5.77 -9.91 -18.37
CA ARG A 15 6.69 -9.42 -19.42
C ARG A 15 7.23 -8.00 -19.15
N TRP A 16 6.42 -7.14 -18.55
CA TRP A 16 6.76 -5.75 -18.31
C TRP A 16 7.22 -5.46 -16.87
N GLY A 17 7.16 -6.47 -16.01
CA GLY A 17 7.52 -6.30 -14.60
C GLY A 17 6.57 -5.43 -13.80
N ARG A 18 5.28 -5.38 -14.17
CA ARG A 18 4.26 -4.53 -13.51
C ARG A 18 4.10 -4.82 -12.04
N THR A 19 4.01 -6.11 -11.71
CA THR A 19 3.88 -6.57 -10.32
C THR A 19 5.18 -7.25 -9.93
N PRO A 20 5.83 -6.83 -8.84
CA PRO A 20 7.07 -7.45 -8.41
C PRO A 20 6.86 -8.90 -7.99
N ILE A 21 7.90 -9.69 -8.19
CA ILE A 21 8.09 -10.98 -7.53
C ILE A 21 9.43 -10.90 -6.83
N VAL A 22 9.40 -11.15 -5.53
CA VAL A 22 10.56 -11.06 -4.65
C VAL A 22 10.95 -12.46 -4.23
N ILE A 23 12.24 -12.77 -4.32
CA ILE A 23 12.82 -14.00 -3.80
C ILE A 23 13.40 -13.72 -2.42
N GLY A 24 12.99 -14.52 -1.46
CA GLY A 24 13.53 -14.52 -0.11
C GLY A 24 14.38 -15.76 0.14
N LYS A 25 15.37 -15.61 1.01
CA LYS A 25 16.30 -16.66 1.40
C LYS A 25 16.42 -16.72 2.92
N LYS A 26 16.48 -17.91 3.44
CA LYS A 26 16.96 -18.25 4.80
C LYS A 26 17.69 -19.58 4.76
N ASP A 27 18.31 -19.98 5.87
CA ASP A 27 19.05 -21.25 5.93
C ASP A 27 18.21 -22.43 5.43
N GLY A 28 18.69 -23.07 4.36
CA GLY A 28 18.07 -24.24 3.75
C GLY A 28 16.73 -24.01 3.07
N ALA A 29 16.32 -22.75 2.81
CA ALA A 29 15.04 -22.50 2.18
C ALA A 29 15.01 -21.23 1.32
N TYR A 30 14.24 -21.31 0.23
CA TYR A 30 13.88 -20.17 -0.63
C TYR A 30 12.36 -19.97 -0.66
N ALA A 31 11.93 -18.74 -0.80
CA ALA A 31 10.53 -18.39 -0.93
C ALA A 31 10.34 -17.33 -2.03
N ALA A 32 9.15 -17.30 -2.62
CA ALA A 32 8.77 -16.26 -3.58
C ALA A 32 7.44 -15.63 -3.15
N THR A 33 7.36 -14.31 -3.25
CA THR A 33 6.14 -13.55 -2.93
C THR A 33 6.02 -12.32 -3.82
N SER A 34 4.82 -11.78 -3.95
CA SER A 34 4.61 -10.44 -4.51
C SER A 34 4.63 -9.34 -3.43
N GLU A 35 4.62 -9.73 -2.15
CA GLU A 35 4.53 -8.83 -1.00
C GLU A 35 5.71 -9.04 -0.05
N SER A 36 6.68 -8.12 -0.09
CA SER A 36 7.94 -8.28 0.63
C SER A 36 7.81 -8.21 2.15
N SER A 37 6.76 -7.57 2.68
CA SER A 37 6.52 -7.44 4.13
C SER A 37 6.32 -8.77 4.85
N SER A 38 5.99 -9.84 4.12
CA SER A 38 5.86 -11.18 4.69
C SER A 38 7.18 -11.81 5.10
N PHE A 39 8.28 -11.43 4.47
CA PHE A 39 9.58 -12.07 4.69
C PHE A 39 10.15 -11.86 6.09
N PRO A 40 10.22 -10.64 6.67
CA PRO A 40 10.71 -10.46 8.02
C PRO A 40 9.96 -11.28 9.07
N ASN A 41 8.63 -11.38 8.92
CA ASN A 41 7.79 -12.15 9.85
C ASN A 41 8.08 -13.66 9.81
N LEU A 42 8.60 -14.16 8.70
CA LEU A 42 8.91 -15.57 8.48
C LEU A 42 10.42 -15.86 8.58
N GLY A 43 11.23 -14.87 8.95
CA GLY A 43 12.67 -14.98 9.08
C GLY A 43 13.41 -15.16 7.76
N TYR A 44 12.84 -14.61 6.66
CA TYR A 44 13.53 -14.54 5.38
C TYR A 44 14.15 -13.17 5.17
N GLU A 45 15.29 -13.14 4.51
CA GLU A 45 15.89 -11.94 3.96
C GLU A 45 15.55 -11.82 2.47
N ILE A 46 15.45 -10.60 1.95
CA ILE A 46 15.27 -10.37 0.52
C ILE A 46 16.57 -10.74 -0.19
N ASP A 47 16.53 -11.74 -1.06
CA ASP A 47 17.64 -12.10 -1.92
C ASP A 47 17.69 -11.19 -3.15
N ARG A 48 16.60 -11.14 -3.92
CA ARG A 48 16.47 -10.24 -5.07
C ARG A 48 15.04 -10.11 -5.59
N TYR A 49 14.81 -9.12 -6.43
CA TYR A 49 13.60 -8.98 -7.23
C TYR A 49 13.81 -9.64 -8.60
N LEU A 50 12.81 -10.38 -9.10
CA LEU A 50 12.85 -10.88 -10.47
C LEU A 50 12.72 -9.71 -11.43
N GLY A 51 13.48 -9.72 -12.53
CA GLY A 51 13.33 -8.75 -13.60
C GLY A 51 12.07 -8.97 -14.46
N PRO A 52 11.73 -8.04 -15.37
CA PRO A 52 10.55 -8.15 -16.22
C PRO A 52 10.64 -9.40 -17.12
N GLY A 53 9.61 -10.23 -17.10
CA GLY A 53 9.55 -11.46 -17.86
C GLY A 53 10.48 -12.59 -17.39
N GLU A 54 11.18 -12.40 -16.28
CA GLU A 54 12.06 -13.42 -15.72
C GLU A 54 11.27 -14.58 -15.14
N ILE A 55 11.82 -15.80 -15.33
CA ILE A 55 11.27 -17.04 -14.79
C ILE A 55 12.39 -17.78 -14.05
N VAL A 56 12.10 -18.17 -12.82
CA VAL A 56 13.00 -18.99 -12.00
C VAL A 56 12.28 -20.19 -11.44
N ARG A 57 13.05 -21.24 -11.14
CA ARG A 57 12.62 -22.36 -10.34
C ARG A 57 13.32 -22.30 -8.98
N LEU A 58 12.54 -22.37 -7.91
CA LEU A 58 13.05 -22.48 -6.54
C LEU A 58 12.98 -23.93 -6.10
N HIS A 59 14.07 -24.45 -5.59
CA HIS A 59 14.18 -25.77 -4.96
C HIS A 59 15.06 -25.69 -3.71
N ALA A 60 15.20 -26.78 -2.96
CA ALA A 60 15.90 -26.78 -1.68
C ALA A 60 17.38 -26.33 -1.79
N GLU A 61 18.02 -26.68 -2.91
CA GLU A 61 19.44 -26.40 -3.14
C GLU A 61 19.69 -25.00 -3.73
N GLY A 62 18.66 -24.27 -4.20
CA GLY A 62 18.88 -22.97 -4.78
C GLY A 62 17.76 -22.43 -5.67
N VAL A 63 18.14 -21.45 -6.47
CA VAL A 63 17.28 -20.78 -7.44
C VAL A 63 17.88 -20.90 -8.84
N GLU A 64 17.21 -21.66 -9.70
CA GLU A 64 17.60 -21.85 -11.10
C GLU A 64 16.92 -20.81 -12.00
N GLN A 65 17.68 -20.09 -12.82
CA GLN A 65 17.12 -19.17 -13.81
C GLN A 65 16.70 -19.95 -15.08
N MET A 66 15.39 -20.06 -15.31
CA MET A 66 14.83 -20.70 -16.50
C MET A 66 14.72 -19.74 -17.68
N ARG A 67 14.47 -18.45 -17.43
CA ARG A 67 14.41 -17.38 -18.43
C ARG A 67 15.01 -16.11 -17.89
N LYS A 68 15.89 -15.48 -18.67
CA LYS A 68 16.49 -14.18 -18.35
C LYS A 68 15.44 -13.05 -18.39
N PRO A 69 15.62 -11.98 -17.62
CA PRO A 69 14.76 -10.81 -17.69
C PRO A 69 14.89 -10.08 -19.03
N ASN A 70 13.83 -9.37 -19.39
CA ASN A 70 13.85 -8.39 -20.47
C ASN A 70 14.57 -7.12 -20.01
N GLU A 71 14.98 -6.27 -20.94
CA GLU A 71 15.66 -5.00 -20.66
C GLU A 71 14.69 -3.90 -20.19
N GLU A 72 13.45 -3.89 -20.70
CA GLU A 72 12.46 -2.86 -20.41
C GLU A 72 11.53 -3.25 -19.27
N MET A 73 11.35 -2.33 -18.30
CA MET A 73 10.43 -2.47 -17.19
C MET A 73 9.38 -1.36 -17.22
N GLN A 74 8.12 -1.72 -16.98
CA GLN A 74 6.98 -0.82 -16.85
C GLN A 74 6.25 -1.11 -15.53
N ILE A 75 6.94 -0.82 -14.43
CA ILE A 75 6.36 -1.02 -13.10
C ILE A 75 5.20 -0.05 -12.87
N CYS A 76 4.17 -0.53 -12.17
CA CYS A 76 2.99 0.26 -11.90
C CYS A 76 3.17 1.06 -10.59
N SER A 77 3.12 2.39 -10.66
CA SER A 77 3.19 3.27 -9.48
C SER A 77 2.07 3.04 -8.47
N PHE A 78 0.97 2.44 -8.91
CA PHE A 78 -0.17 2.06 -8.06
C PHE A 78 0.21 1.09 -6.93
N LEU A 79 1.30 0.36 -7.10
CA LEU A 79 1.88 -0.51 -6.05
C LEU A 79 2.19 0.28 -4.78
N TRP A 80 2.79 1.46 -4.89
CA TRP A 80 3.13 2.29 -3.74
C TRP A 80 1.95 3.14 -3.27
N VAL A 81 1.23 3.74 -4.19
CA VAL A 81 0.19 4.71 -3.85
C VAL A 81 -1.02 4.04 -3.19
N TYR A 82 -1.45 2.88 -3.70
CA TYR A 82 -2.70 2.24 -3.28
C TYR A 82 -2.51 0.83 -2.71
N TYR A 83 -1.82 -0.04 -3.48
CA TYR A 83 -1.87 -1.49 -3.24
C TYR A 83 -0.97 -1.94 -2.09
N GLY A 84 0.24 -1.40 -1.99
CA GLY A 84 1.30 -1.90 -1.11
C GLY A 84 0.99 -1.73 0.36
N PHE A 85 1.47 -2.70 1.14
CA PHE A 85 1.46 -2.57 2.59
C PHE A 85 2.56 -1.59 3.03
N PRO A 86 2.38 -0.75 4.07
CA PRO A 86 3.33 0.31 4.43
C PRO A 86 4.78 -0.15 4.62
N THR A 87 4.98 -1.34 5.20
CA THR A 87 6.34 -1.89 5.42
C THR A 87 6.94 -2.60 4.22
N SER A 88 6.21 -2.68 3.09
CA SER A 88 6.69 -3.34 1.89
C SER A 88 7.65 -2.48 1.10
N CYS A 89 8.58 -3.16 0.43
CA CYS A 89 9.47 -2.55 -0.55
C CYS A 89 9.22 -3.16 -1.94
N TYR A 90 9.17 -2.32 -2.95
CA TYR A 90 9.14 -2.75 -4.34
C TYR A 90 10.31 -2.10 -5.07
N GLU A 91 11.14 -2.91 -5.72
CA GLU A 91 12.37 -2.44 -6.41
C GLU A 91 13.27 -1.56 -5.50
N GLY A 92 13.38 -1.92 -4.22
CA GLY A 92 14.18 -1.18 -3.24
C GLY A 92 13.56 0.12 -2.74
N LYS A 93 12.31 0.44 -3.11
CA LYS A 93 11.58 1.62 -2.63
C LYS A 93 10.51 1.20 -1.62
N ASN A 94 10.59 1.73 -0.40
CA ASN A 94 9.58 1.48 0.63
C ASN A 94 8.26 2.19 0.29
N VAL A 95 7.15 1.56 0.64
CA VAL A 95 5.80 2.08 0.34
C VAL A 95 5.50 3.33 1.16
N GLU A 96 5.81 3.32 2.46
CA GLU A 96 5.51 4.45 3.34
C GLU A 96 6.36 5.67 3.01
N ASP A 97 7.65 5.47 2.66
CA ASP A 97 8.53 6.56 2.21
C ASP A 97 7.97 7.24 0.95
N VAL A 98 7.53 6.47 -0.05
CA VAL A 98 6.96 7.02 -1.28
C VAL A 98 5.66 7.80 -1.00
N ARG A 99 4.81 7.31 -0.09
CA ARG A 99 3.59 8.02 0.33
C ARG A 99 3.92 9.33 1.05
N PHE A 100 4.87 9.27 1.97
CA PHE A 100 5.35 10.43 2.69
C PHE A 100 5.92 11.49 1.75
N ASP A 101 6.84 11.13 0.86
CA ASP A 101 7.45 12.03 -0.12
C ASP A 101 6.40 12.67 -1.05
N SER A 102 5.39 11.90 -1.45
CA SER A 102 4.27 12.41 -2.25
C SER A 102 3.49 13.47 -1.48
N GLY A 103 3.16 13.20 -0.23
CA GLY A 103 2.49 14.14 0.67
C GLY A 103 3.32 15.40 0.92
N LEU A 104 4.62 15.24 1.20
CA LEU A 104 5.56 16.33 1.42
C LEU A 104 5.57 17.30 0.21
N LYS A 105 5.68 16.75 -0.99
CA LYS A 105 5.66 17.54 -2.20
C LYS A 105 4.33 18.28 -2.41
N MET A 106 3.21 17.61 -2.12
CA MET A 106 1.89 18.25 -2.18
C MET A 106 1.77 19.39 -1.16
N GLY A 107 2.20 19.19 0.08
CA GLY A 107 2.17 20.20 1.14
C GLY A 107 3.01 21.44 0.80
N GLN A 108 4.19 21.25 0.20
CA GLN A 108 5.07 22.33 -0.23
C GLN A 108 4.47 23.21 -1.33
N THR A 109 3.59 22.66 -2.14
CA THR A 109 3.03 23.37 -3.32
C THR A 109 1.59 23.85 -3.11
N ASP A 110 0.88 23.34 -2.12
CA ASP A 110 -0.50 23.70 -1.84
C ASP A 110 -0.59 25.09 -1.20
N THR A 111 -1.50 25.92 -1.72
CA THR A 111 -1.77 27.28 -1.23
C THR A 111 -3.01 27.37 -0.35
N SER A 112 -3.74 26.28 -0.13
CA SER A 112 -4.96 26.26 0.68
C SER A 112 -4.66 26.64 2.14
N GLU A 113 -5.57 27.39 2.76
CA GLU A 113 -5.50 27.67 4.19
C GLU A 113 -6.12 26.54 4.99
N VAL A 114 -5.29 25.78 5.67
CA VAL A 114 -5.70 24.65 6.53
C VAL A 114 -5.07 24.76 7.91
N ASP A 115 -5.79 24.32 8.94
CA ASP A 115 -5.31 24.36 10.31
C ASP A 115 -4.58 23.05 10.71
N CYS A 116 -4.94 21.96 10.08
CA CYS A 116 -4.28 20.65 10.26
C CYS A 116 -4.65 19.69 9.14
N THR A 117 -3.90 18.59 9.06
CA THR A 117 -4.17 17.48 8.11
C THR A 117 -4.47 16.17 8.83
N CYS A 118 -5.16 15.28 8.16
CA CYS A 118 -5.50 13.95 8.61
C CYS A 118 -5.46 12.97 7.43
N GLY A 119 -4.96 11.76 7.65
CA GLY A 119 -5.05 10.67 6.67
C GLY A 119 -6.31 9.84 6.84
N ILE A 120 -6.93 9.46 5.73
CA ILE A 120 -7.95 8.40 5.77
C ILE A 120 -7.22 7.08 6.04
N PRO A 121 -7.54 6.39 7.14
CA PRO A 121 -6.83 5.17 7.51
C PRO A 121 -7.11 4.02 6.54
N ASP A 122 -6.12 3.20 6.21
CA ASP A 122 -4.73 3.25 6.66
C ASP A 122 -3.81 3.92 5.62
N SER A 123 -4.16 3.84 4.34
CA SER A 123 -3.30 4.23 3.18
C SER A 123 -3.01 5.73 3.08
N GLY A 124 -3.94 6.58 3.49
CA GLY A 124 -3.76 8.03 3.46
C GLY A 124 -2.87 8.60 4.57
N VAL A 125 -2.47 7.77 5.56
CA VAL A 125 -1.72 8.27 6.73
C VAL A 125 -0.33 8.76 6.36
N GLY A 126 0.45 7.98 5.61
CA GLY A 126 1.79 8.38 5.18
C GLY A 126 1.78 9.67 4.36
N MET A 127 0.83 9.79 3.43
CA MET A 127 0.65 11.02 2.64
C MET A 127 0.30 12.23 3.52
N ALA A 128 -0.57 12.04 4.52
CA ALA A 128 -0.95 13.13 5.42
C ALA A 128 0.18 13.57 6.33
N LEU A 129 1.03 12.64 6.78
CA LEU A 129 2.24 12.97 7.56
C LEU A 129 3.21 13.79 6.71
N GLY A 130 3.49 13.37 5.49
CA GLY A 130 4.33 14.12 4.57
C GLY A 130 3.74 15.50 4.23
N TYR A 131 2.42 15.57 3.99
CA TYR A 131 1.75 16.84 3.74
C TYR A 131 1.85 17.80 4.95
N ALA A 132 1.66 17.28 6.16
CA ALA A 132 1.81 18.07 7.39
C ALA A 132 3.17 18.74 7.47
N GLU A 133 4.24 17.98 7.21
CA GLU A 133 5.60 18.48 7.19
C GLU A 133 5.82 19.51 6.07
N GLY A 134 5.39 19.19 4.85
CA GLY A 134 5.57 20.08 3.68
C GLY A 134 4.83 21.40 3.79
N LYS A 135 3.66 21.41 4.43
CA LYS A 135 2.79 22.58 4.64
C LYS A 135 3.15 23.35 5.93
N GLY A 136 3.82 22.73 6.87
CA GLY A 136 4.09 23.31 8.19
C GLY A 136 2.87 23.35 9.10
N VAL A 137 1.93 22.41 8.98
CA VAL A 137 0.73 22.29 9.81
C VAL A 137 0.74 20.98 10.60
N PRO A 138 0.06 20.88 11.76
CA PRO A 138 0.05 19.64 12.53
C PRO A 138 -0.76 18.53 11.84
N TYR A 139 -0.30 17.27 12.00
CA TYR A 139 -1.09 16.09 11.74
C TYR A 139 -2.01 15.78 12.92
N HIS A 140 -3.31 15.60 12.65
CA HIS A 140 -4.27 15.14 13.66
C HIS A 140 -4.91 13.84 13.24
N ARG A 141 -5.00 12.87 14.17
CA ARG A 141 -5.76 11.64 13.94
C ARG A 141 -7.26 11.89 14.12
N ALA A 142 -7.84 12.64 13.20
CA ALA A 142 -9.23 13.04 13.22
C ALA A 142 -10.21 11.91 12.87
N ILE A 143 -9.71 10.84 12.23
CA ILE A 143 -10.48 9.63 11.92
C ILE A 143 -9.73 8.40 12.42
N SER A 144 -10.45 7.50 13.07
CA SER A 144 -9.94 6.19 13.49
C SER A 144 -10.70 5.07 12.80
N LYS A 145 -9.97 4.01 12.42
CA LYS A 145 -10.56 2.81 11.83
C LYS A 145 -10.97 1.83 12.93
N TYR A 146 -12.21 1.38 12.87
CA TYR A 146 -12.72 0.32 13.74
C TYR A 146 -12.68 -1.03 13.01
N THR A 147 -11.69 -1.83 13.32
CA THR A 147 -11.38 -3.07 12.62
C THR A 147 -12.13 -4.33 13.08
N PRO A 148 -12.73 -4.40 14.30
CA PRO A 148 -13.33 -5.66 14.80
C PRO A 148 -14.51 -6.19 14.00
N THR A 149 -15.19 -5.36 13.22
CA THR A 149 -16.42 -5.78 12.54
C THR A 149 -16.23 -6.16 11.07
N TRP A 150 -15.48 -5.38 10.29
CA TRP A 150 -15.31 -5.60 8.84
C TRP A 150 -13.94 -5.10 8.37
N PRO A 151 -13.14 -5.95 7.71
CA PRO A 151 -11.81 -5.55 7.24
C PRO A 151 -11.85 -4.53 6.08
N ARG A 152 -12.94 -4.52 5.27
CA ARG A 152 -13.07 -3.63 4.11
C ARG A 152 -14.52 -3.25 3.83
N SER A 153 -14.79 -1.96 3.59
CA SER A 153 -16.14 -1.42 3.36
C SER A 153 -16.80 -1.84 2.04
N PHE A 154 -16.01 -2.24 1.04
CA PHE A 154 -16.52 -2.61 -0.29
C PHE A 154 -16.89 -4.09 -0.43
N THR A 155 -16.64 -4.92 0.58
CA THR A 155 -16.91 -6.36 0.56
C THR A 155 -18.40 -6.72 0.43
N PRO A 156 -19.37 -5.98 1.04
CA PRO A 156 -20.78 -6.29 0.84
C PRO A 156 -21.27 -6.03 -0.59
N SER A 157 -22.10 -6.92 -1.11
CA SER A 157 -22.65 -6.83 -2.48
C SER A 157 -23.68 -5.70 -2.66
N ARG A 158 -24.43 -5.36 -1.59
CA ARG A 158 -25.48 -4.32 -1.63
C ARG A 158 -24.95 -2.95 -1.24
N GLN A 159 -25.34 -1.89 -1.99
CA GLN A 159 -24.90 -0.51 -1.77
C GLN A 159 -25.26 0.02 -0.37
N GLU A 160 -26.46 -0.25 0.12
CA GLU A 160 -26.92 0.17 1.45
C GLU A 160 -26.05 -0.41 2.55
N MET A 161 -25.70 -1.70 2.43
CA MET A 161 -24.81 -2.37 3.37
C MET A 161 -23.39 -1.79 3.30
N ARG A 162 -22.87 -1.44 2.11
CA ARG A 162 -21.57 -0.78 1.96
C ARG A 162 -21.53 0.58 2.65
N SER A 163 -22.59 1.39 2.50
CA SER A 163 -22.69 2.69 3.17
C SER A 163 -22.77 2.55 4.70
N LEU A 164 -23.52 1.55 5.18
CA LEU A 164 -23.58 1.26 6.62
C LEU A 164 -22.21 0.81 7.16
N VAL A 165 -21.57 -0.12 6.49
CA VAL A 165 -20.25 -0.63 6.87
C VAL A 165 -19.20 0.48 6.82
N ALA A 166 -19.22 1.35 5.81
CA ALA A 166 -18.31 2.51 5.73
C ALA A 166 -18.47 3.45 6.94
N LYS A 167 -19.70 3.74 7.36
CA LYS A 167 -19.98 4.55 8.57
C LYS A 167 -19.53 3.88 9.87
N MET A 168 -19.56 2.54 9.93
CA MET A 168 -19.13 1.80 11.12
C MET A 168 -17.62 1.66 11.22
N ILE A 169 -16.92 1.64 10.08
CA ILE A 169 -15.46 1.41 10.04
C ILE A 169 -14.68 2.70 10.37
N LEU A 170 -15.14 3.86 9.89
CA LEU A 170 -14.45 5.12 10.07
C LEU A 170 -15.17 5.97 11.12
N ILE A 171 -14.55 6.13 12.28
CA ILE A 171 -15.10 6.87 13.41
C ILE A 171 -14.39 8.22 13.51
N PRO A 172 -15.13 9.35 13.34
CA PRO A 172 -14.57 10.68 13.50
C PRO A 172 -14.34 11.03 14.96
N ASN A 173 -13.22 11.67 15.24
CA ASN A 173 -12.89 12.22 16.55
C ASN A 173 -13.30 13.71 16.59
N ARG A 174 -14.50 13.99 17.08
CA ARG A 174 -15.08 15.33 17.10
C ARG A 174 -14.20 16.38 17.79
N ALA A 175 -13.53 16.01 18.89
CA ALA A 175 -12.62 16.91 19.58
C ALA A 175 -11.44 17.39 18.72
N MET A 176 -11.07 16.64 17.69
CA MET A 176 -10.01 16.98 16.75
C MET A 176 -10.52 17.73 15.52
N LEU A 177 -11.83 17.72 15.29
CA LEU A 177 -12.47 18.25 14.08
C LEU A 177 -13.10 19.62 14.29
N GLU A 178 -13.76 19.82 15.42
CA GLU A 178 -14.59 21.02 15.67
C GLU A 178 -13.82 22.34 15.52
N GLY A 179 -14.36 23.23 14.70
CA GLY A 179 -13.85 24.58 14.51
C GLY A 179 -12.56 24.67 13.69
N LYS A 180 -12.14 23.59 13.01
CA LYS A 180 -10.90 23.55 12.23
C LYS A 180 -11.13 23.35 10.75
N ARG A 181 -10.29 23.98 9.94
CA ARG A 181 -10.18 23.69 8.50
C ARG A 181 -9.23 22.52 8.32
N LEU A 182 -9.78 21.34 8.00
CA LEU A 182 -9.01 20.11 7.87
C LEU A 182 -8.79 19.79 6.39
N LEU A 183 -7.57 19.31 6.10
CA LEU A 183 -7.27 18.64 4.85
C LEU A 183 -7.17 17.14 5.09
N PHE A 184 -7.88 16.36 4.28
CA PHE A 184 -7.83 14.91 4.31
C PHE A 184 -7.01 14.38 3.13
N CYS A 185 -6.05 13.51 3.43
CA CYS A 185 -5.32 12.75 2.41
C CYS A 185 -5.91 11.35 2.29
N ASP A 186 -6.11 10.92 1.05
CA ASP A 186 -6.52 9.55 0.71
C ASP A 186 -5.70 9.09 -0.52
N ASP A 187 -5.63 7.79 -0.74
CA ASP A 187 -4.87 7.21 -1.84
C ASP A 187 -5.59 7.31 -3.19
N SER A 188 -6.91 7.35 -3.19
CA SER A 188 -7.70 7.33 -4.43
C SER A 188 -9.14 7.76 -4.26
N ILE A 189 -9.71 8.31 -5.33
CA ILE A 189 -11.15 8.57 -5.47
C ILE A 189 -11.71 7.64 -6.53
N VAL A 190 -12.27 6.49 -6.13
CA VAL A 190 -12.79 5.50 -7.07
C VAL A 190 -14.22 5.82 -7.49
N ARG A 191 -15.14 5.95 -6.54
CA ARG A 191 -16.57 6.27 -6.76
C ARG A 191 -17.05 7.47 -5.95
N GLY A 192 -16.20 8.09 -5.17
CA GLY A 192 -16.51 9.22 -4.31
C GLY A 192 -17.52 8.92 -3.18
N THR A 193 -18.04 7.68 -3.06
CA THR A 193 -19.02 7.32 -2.04
C THR A 193 -18.44 7.45 -0.64
N GLN A 194 -17.26 6.91 -0.43
CA GLN A 194 -16.58 6.98 0.87
C GLN A 194 -16.26 8.42 1.26
N LEU A 195 -15.75 9.22 0.33
CA LEU A 195 -15.44 10.63 0.54
C LEU A 195 -16.71 11.43 0.88
N ARG A 196 -17.78 11.26 0.10
CA ARG A 196 -19.06 11.96 0.30
C ARG A 196 -19.73 11.59 1.63
N ASP A 197 -19.72 10.30 1.99
CA ASP A 197 -20.34 9.84 3.21
C ASP A 197 -19.52 10.24 4.44
N ASN A 198 -18.19 10.28 4.35
CA ASN A 198 -17.33 10.75 5.41
C ASN A 198 -17.45 12.27 5.63
N VAL A 199 -17.44 13.08 4.55
CA VAL A 199 -17.60 14.54 4.64
C VAL A 199 -18.94 14.96 5.28
N LYS A 200 -20.00 14.16 5.13
CA LYS A 200 -21.30 14.43 5.77
C LYS A 200 -21.33 14.16 7.27
N VAL A 201 -20.39 13.36 7.77
CA VAL A 201 -20.32 12.95 9.18
C VAL A 201 -19.35 13.85 9.94
N LEU A 202 -18.47 14.54 9.22
CA LEU A 202 -17.50 15.51 9.73
C LEU A 202 -18.11 16.88 9.91
#